data_9350118f2d6eff4f87512ca9ee502c10
#
_entry.id   9350118f2d6eff4f87512ca9ee502c10
#
_cell.length_a   1.000
_cell.length_b   1.000
_cell.length_c   1.000
_cell.angle_alpha   90.00
_cell.angle_beta   90.00
_cell.angle_gamma   90.00
#
_symmetry.space_group_name_H-M   'P 1'
#
loop_
_entity.id
_entity.type
_entity.pdbx_description
1 polymer ?
#
loop_
_entity_poly.entity_id
_entity_poly.type
_entity_poly.pdbx_seq_one_letter_code
_entity_poly.pdbx_strand_id
1 'polypeptide(L)' 'MTATTIEEQEEALKRKIKKRIKDELWEREDMKQFQLAEMIGEGESQTNRAINGDNSPKSRVIRKKIFTLFNITDL' A
#
# COMPACT_ATOMS: atom_id res chain seq x y z
N MET A 1 27.30 -16.28 3.83
CA MET A 1 26.07 -15.59 3.44
C MET A 1 25.36 -15.09 4.69
N THR A 2 25.04 -13.81 4.74
CA THR A 2 24.40 -13.22 5.90
C THR A 2 22.89 -13.46 5.84
N ALA A 3 22.31 -13.95 6.93
CA ALA A 3 20.86 -14.12 6.99
C ALA A 3 20.18 -12.74 7.00
N THR A 4 19.08 -12.63 6.26
CA THR A 4 18.27 -11.42 6.26
C THR A 4 17.56 -11.28 7.60
N THR A 5 17.65 -10.13 8.25
CA THR A 5 16.97 -9.89 9.50
C THR A 5 15.46 -9.68 9.26
N ILE A 6 14.68 -9.84 10.34
CA ILE A 6 13.24 -9.59 10.27
C ILE A 6 12.97 -8.13 9.85
N GLU A 7 13.76 -7.18 10.35
CA GLU A 7 13.64 -5.78 10.00
C GLU A 7 13.89 -5.53 8.52
N GLU A 8 14.90 -6.19 7.94
CA GLU A 8 15.18 -6.08 6.52
C GLU A 8 14.06 -6.66 5.67
N GLN A 9 13.47 -7.77 6.12
CA GLN A 9 12.33 -8.39 5.45
C GLN A 9 11.10 -7.47 5.48
N GLU A 10 10.84 -6.83 6.61
CA GLU A 10 9.74 -5.88 6.75
C GLU A 10 9.93 -4.67 5.83
N GLU A 11 11.14 -4.13 5.76
CA GLU A 11 11.43 -3.01 4.86
C GLU A 11 11.28 -3.40 3.39
N ALA A 12 11.73 -4.59 3.02
CA ALA A 12 11.56 -5.09 1.66
C ALA A 12 10.08 -5.23 1.30
N LEU A 13 9.27 -5.75 2.23
CA LEU A 13 7.82 -5.89 2.02
C LEU A 13 7.14 -4.53 1.88
N LYS A 14 7.49 -3.57 2.72
CA LYS A 14 6.97 -2.20 2.64
C LYS A 14 7.24 -1.58 1.27
N ARG A 15 8.45 -1.74 0.75
CA ARG A 15 8.81 -1.24 -0.58
C ARG A 15 7.99 -1.91 -1.68
N LYS A 16 7.78 -3.22 -1.59
CA LYS A 16 6.96 -3.96 -2.55
C LYS A 16 5.52 -3.47 -2.56
N ILE A 17 4.94 -3.29 -1.38
CA ILE A 17 3.57 -2.81 -1.23
C ILE A 17 3.43 -1.43 -1.86
N LYS A 18 4.31 -0.52 -1.49
CA LYS A 18 4.30 0.85 -2.00
C LYS A 18 4.44 0.89 -3.52
N LYS A 19 5.41 0.15 -4.05
CA LYS A 19 5.65 0.09 -5.49
C LYS A 19 4.45 -0.49 -6.22
N ARG A 20 3.91 -1.58 -5.72
CA ARG A 20 2.77 -2.26 -6.35
C ARG A 20 1.54 -1.35 -6.42
N ILE A 21 1.24 -0.64 -5.34
CA ILE A 21 0.12 0.30 -5.31
C ILE A 21 0.38 1.47 -6.26
N LYS A 22 1.59 2.03 -6.26
CA LYS A 22 1.92 3.14 -7.14
C LYS A 22 1.88 2.75 -8.61
N ASP A 23 2.30 1.54 -8.95
CA ASP A 23 2.20 1.03 -10.31
C ASP A 23 0.73 0.95 -10.76
N GLU A 24 -0.16 0.49 -9.88
CA GLU A 24 -1.59 0.47 -10.18
C GLU A 24 -2.17 1.87 -10.38
N LEU A 25 -1.77 2.83 -9.55
CA LEU A 25 -2.21 4.21 -9.71
C LEU A 25 -1.77 4.78 -11.05
N TRP A 26 -0.53 4.51 -11.43
CA TRP A 26 0.02 4.93 -12.72
C TRP A 26 -0.76 4.35 -13.89
N GLU A 27 -1.04 3.05 -13.86
CA GLU A 27 -1.78 2.35 -14.91
C GLU A 27 -3.21 2.84 -15.06
N ARG A 28 -3.77 3.46 -14.02
CA ARG A 28 -5.13 4.03 -14.02
C ARG A 28 -5.11 5.51 -14.37
N GLU A 29 -4.35 5.88 -15.40
CA GLU A 29 -4.23 7.25 -15.90
C GLU A 29 -3.63 8.20 -14.86
N ASP A 30 -2.58 7.74 -14.16
CA ASP A 30 -1.89 8.52 -13.14
C ASP A 30 -2.87 8.99 -12.04
N MET A 31 -3.66 8.06 -11.52
CA MET A 31 -4.59 8.35 -10.43
C MET A 31 -3.82 8.91 -9.23
N LYS A 32 -4.33 9.97 -8.65
CA LYS A 32 -3.70 10.60 -7.50
C LYS A 32 -4.12 9.91 -6.21
N GLN A 33 -3.27 10.00 -5.20
CA GLN A 33 -3.51 9.36 -3.91
C GLN A 33 -4.80 9.83 -3.24
N PHE A 34 -5.14 11.13 -3.37
CA PHE A 34 -6.37 11.65 -2.79
C PHE A 34 -7.62 11.06 -3.47
N GLN A 35 -7.52 10.77 -4.76
CA GLN A 35 -8.61 10.12 -5.51
C GLN A 35 -8.81 8.69 -5.00
N LEU A 36 -7.72 7.96 -4.77
CA LEU A 36 -7.79 6.63 -4.19
C LEU A 36 -8.44 6.67 -2.80
N ALA A 37 -8.03 7.62 -1.97
CA ALA A 37 -8.59 7.78 -0.62
C ALA A 37 -10.10 7.98 -0.67
N GLU A 38 -10.58 8.82 -1.58
CA GLU A 38 -12.01 9.04 -1.78
C GLU A 38 -12.73 7.76 -2.20
N MET A 39 -12.15 6.99 -3.12
CA MET A 39 -12.75 5.76 -3.62
C MET A 39 -12.93 4.71 -2.54
N ILE A 40 -12.01 4.63 -1.59
CA ILE A 40 -12.08 3.66 -0.50
C ILE A 40 -12.74 4.23 0.76
N GLY A 41 -13.13 5.50 0.74
CA GLY A 41 -13.81 6.15 1.86
C GLY A 41 -12.91 6.40 3.07
N GLU A 42 -11.63 6.69 2.84
CA GLU A 42 -10.65 6.91 3.91
C GLU A 42 -9.99 8.28 3.78
N GLY A 43 -9.38 8.75 4.86
CA GLY A 43 -8.64 10.00 4.84
C GLY A 43 -7.33 9.88 4.05
N GLU A 44 -6.93 10.97 3.38
CA GLU A 44 -5.71 10.97 2.58
C GLU A 44 -4.46 10.67 3.41
N SER A 45 -4.34 11.27 4.58
CA SER A 45 -3.22 11.05 5.49
C SER A 45 -3.08 9.59 5.90
N GLN A 46 -4.20 8.96 6.25
CA GLN A 46 -4.22 7.57 6.66
C GLN A 46 -3.94 6.64 5.47
N THR A 47 -4.45 6.99 4.30
CA THR A 47 -4.17 6.25 3.06
C THR A 47 -2.69 6.31 2.73
N ASN A 48 -2.06 7.49 2.89
CA ASN A 48 -0.63 7.64 2.70
C ASN A 48 0.18 6.73 3.62
N ARG A 49 -0.18 6.68 4.90
CA ARG A 49 0.48 5.80 5.87
C ARG A 49 0.36 4.33 5.47
N ALA A 50 -0.83 3.92 5.04
CA ALA A 50 -1.08 2.55 4.61
C ALA A 50 -0.21 2.18 3.40
N ILE A 51 -0.13 3.06 2.42
CA ILE A 51 0.70 2.86 1.22
C ILE A 51 2.18 2.74 1.60
N ASN A 52 2.63 3.51 2.59
CA ASN A 52 4.02 3.49 3.05
C ASN A 52 4.34 2.33 4.00
N GLY A 53 3.38 1.44 4.24
CA GLY A 53 3.64 0.21 4.99
C GLY A 53 3.44 0.30 6.49
N ASP A 54 2.75 1.32 6.99
CA ASP A 54 2.42 1.42 8.40
C ASP A 54 1.65 0.18 8.86
N ASN A 55 1.98 -0.34 10.03
CA ASN A 55 1.41 -1.59 10.56
C ASN A 55 0.29 -1.40 11.57
N SER A 56 -0.25 -0.20 11.71
CA SER A 56 -1.41 0.01 12.58
C SER A 56 -2.62 -0.77 12.06
N PRO A 57 -3.58 -1.13 12.93
CA PRO A 57 -4.79 -1.83 12.48
C PRO A 57 -5.54 -1.06 11.40
N LYS A 58 -5.61 0.25 11.49
CA LYS A 58 -6.28 1.09 10.50
C LYS A 58 -5.58 1.02 9.14
N SER A 59 -4.25 1.09 9.11
CA SER A 59 -3.49 0.99 7.87
C SER A 59 -3.66 -0.37 7.21
N ARG A 60 -3.74 -1.45 7.99
CA ARG A 60 -4.00 -2.78 7.46
C ARG A 60 -5.38 -2.88 6.79
N VAL A 61 -6.39 -2.28 7.41
CA VAL A 61 -7.75 -2.23 6.85
C VAL A 61 -7.73 -1.46 5.53
N ILE A 62 -7.06 -0.32 5.50
CA ILE A 62 -6.95 0.50 4.29
C ILE A 62 -6.26 -0.26 3.16
N ARG A 63 -5.13 -0.92 3.45
CA ARG A 63 -4.44 -1.73 2.44
C ARG A 63 -5.33 -2.84 1.89
N LYS A 64 -6.10 -3.49 2.76
CA LYS A 64 -7.04 -4.52 2.33
C LYS A 64 -8.07 -3.96 1.35
N LYS A 65 -8.59 -2.76 1.63
CA LYS A 65 -9.52 -2.08 0.71
C LYS A 65 -8.85 -1.78 -0.64
N ILE A 66 -7.61 -1.31 -0.62
CA ILE A 66 -6.86 -1.01 -1.84
C ILE A 66 -6.62 -2.29 -2.65
N PHE A 67 -6.19 -3.35 -2.01
CA PHE A 67 -5.92 -4.62 -2.67
C PHE A 67 -7.18 -5.20 -3.30
N THR A 68 -8.30 -5.08 -2.61
CA THR A 68 -9.59 -5.53 -3.14
C THR A 68 -10.01 -4.69 -4.34
N LEU A 69 -9.91 -3.36 -4.23
CA LEU A 69 -10.29 -2.44 -5.30
C LEU A 69 -9.47 -2.67 -6.57
N PHE A 70 -8.17 -2.87 -6.43
CA PHE A 70 -7.25 -3.04 -7.54
C PHE A 70 -7.01 -4.50 -7.92
N ASN A 71 -7.67 -5.42 -7.22
CA ASN A 71 -7.51 -6.86 -7.43
C ASN A 71 -6.04 -7.30 -7.33
N ILE A 72 -5.34 -6.77 -6.34
CA ILE A 72 -3.93 -7.13 -6.06
C ILE A 72 -3.93 -8.41 -5.24
N THR A 73 -3.43 -9.49 -5.82
CA THR A 73 -3.40 -10.81 -5.17
C THR A 73 -1.99 -11.40 -5.10
N ASP A 74 -1.00 -10.70 -5.59
CA ASP A 74 0.38 -11.18 -5.73
C ASP A 74 1.32 -10.71 -4.61
N LEU A 75 0.77 -10.22 -3.51
CA LEU A 75 1.54 -9.78 -2.35
C LEU A 75 1.34 -10.68 -1.14
#